data_2a81437bec58daccb9ab9ed9862ad22d
#
_entry.id   2a81437bec58daccb9ab9ed9862ad22d
#
_cell.length_a   1.000
_cell.length_b   1.000
_cell.length_c   1.000
_cell.angle_alpha   90.00
_cell.angle_beta   90.00
_cell.angle_gamma   90.00
#
_symmetry.space_group_name_H-M   'P 1'
#
loop_
_entity.id
_entity.type
_entity.pdbx_description
1 polymer ?
#
loop_
_entity_poly.entity_id
_entity_poly.type
_entity_poly.pdbx_seq_one_letter_code
_entity_poly.pdbx_strand_id
1 'polypeptide(L)'
;MSKDKRKYSSEIVDGVEQAPSRAMLRAVGFESDDFDKPQVGIASTWSMVTPCNMHIDKLAESVAEGANASGTKPVIFNTITVSDGISMGTKGMRYSLVSREVIADSIETVVGGQGFDGLITIGGCDKNMPACVMAMARLNRPSIFVYGGSIRPGANRTDVVSVFEAVGKHSEGSLSDVELLNIESSSIPGPGSCGGMYTANTMASAIEALGMSLPNSSAQEAVSESKLQDSLNAGQSIMRLIEKDIKPRDIMTKSAFENAVAVVIALGGSTNAVLHLIAMAHEAKIDLSLDDFERIGKRTPVLADLRPSGNYLMSELIEIGGIVPLMKIMLEKDLIDGSQLTVTGKTIEENLASYSPYPKDQKIIMSTDDPIKPDSHLRILYGNLSPEGAVAKISGKEGLRFEGKAKVYDSEESAMAGILSNEIQEGDVLIIRYEGPRGAPGMREMLGPTSAIMGKGLGDKVAFLTDG
;
A
#
# COMPACT_ATOMS: atom_id res chain seq x y z
N MET A 1 6.92 32.22 18.21
CA MET A 1 7.22 31.53 16.92
C MET A 1 6.76 32.43 15.76
N SER A 2 7.43 32.41 14.59
CA SER A 2 7.01 33.24 13.47
C SER A 2 5.67 32.74 12.89
N LYS A 3 4.84 33.61 12.35
CA LYS A 3 3.57 33.28 11.67
C LYS A 3 3.75 32.24 10.54
N ASP A 4 4.96 32.11 10.00
CA ASP A 4 5.27 31.18 8.91
C ASP A 4 5.07 29.70 9.28
N LYS A 5 5.27 29.31 10.57
CA LYS A 5 5.07 27.92 11.01
C LYS A 5 3.62 27.55 11.33
N ARG A 6 2.76 28.55 11.53
CA ARG A 6 1.32 28.43 11.84
C ARG A 6 0.48 29.02 10.70
N LYS A 7 0.83 28.64 9.49
CA LYS A 7 0.27 29.23 8.27
C LYS A 7 -1.25 29.10 8.17
N TYR A 8 -1.79 28.00 8.68
CA TYR A 8 -3.21 27.67 8.61
C TYR A 8 -3.85 27.75 10.00
N SER A 9 -3.22 27.25 11.05
CA SER A 9 -3.79 27.26 12.39
C SER A 9 -3.94 28.67 12.96
N SER A 10 -3.09 29.63 12.54
CA SER A 10 -3.23 31.02 12.96
C SER A 10 -4.58 31.63 12.54
N GLU A 11 -5.16 31.24 11.42
CA GLU A 11 -6.50 31.70 10.99
C GLU A 11 -7.60 31.20 11.92
N ILE A 12 -7.38 30.05 12.59
CA ILE A 12 -8.36 29.41 13.47
C ILE A 12 -8.25 29.91 14.90
N VAL A 13 -7.04 30.30 15.37
CA VAL A 13 -6.81 30.54 16.80
C VAL A 13 -6.32 31.95 17.15
N ASP A 14 -5.82 32.76 16.19
CA ASP A 14 -5.29 34.09 16.50
C ASP A 14 -6.39 35.16 16.50
N GLY A 15 -6.16 36.20 17.29
CA GLY A 15 -7.08 37.34 17.38
C GLY A 15 -8.23 37.15 18.39
N VAL A 16 -8.91 38.28 18.69
CA VAL A 16 -10.04 38.28 19.65
C VAL A 16 -11.24 37.54 19.06
N GLU A 17 -11.44 37.66 17.76
CA GLU A 17 -12.54 37.08 17.01
C GLU A 17 -12.53 35.55 17.09
N GLN A 18 -11.35 34.94 17.30
CA GLN A 18 -11.18 33.47 17.43
C GLN A 18 -11.30 32.95 18.87
N ALA A 19 -11.75 33.81 19.82
CA ALA A 19 -12.03 33.35 21.18
C ALA A 19 -13.05 32.19 21.26
N PRO A 20 -14.12 32.13 20.47
CA PRO A 20 -15.01 30.97 20.42
C PRO A 20 -14.32 29.70 19.97
N SER A 21 -13.47 29.76 18.94
CA SER A 21 -12.69 28.62 18.47
C SER A 21 -11.74 28.10 19.56
N ARG A 22 -10.98 29.00 20.22
CA ARG A 22 -10.12 28.61 21.33
C ARG A 22 -10.90 28.02 22.51
N ALA A 23 -12.10 28.51 22.79
CA ALA A 23 -12.95 27.94 23.82
C ALA A 23 -13.33 26.47 23.53
N MET A 24 -13.68 26.17 22.27
CA MET A 24 -13.95 24.80 21.82
C MET A 24 -12.71 23.92 21.90
N LEU A 25 -11.55 24.41 21.48
CA LEU A 25 -10.29 23.68 21.54
C LEU A 25 -9.84 23.40 22.97
N ARG A 26 -10.10 24.31 23.93
CA ARG A 26 -9.87 24.06 25.37
C ARG A 26 -10.70 22.88 25.89
N ALA A 27 -11.92 22.72 25.40
CA ALA A 27 -12.77 21.58 25.80
C ALA A 27 -12.21 20.22 25.38
N VAL A 28 -11.36 20.18 24.35
CA VAL A 28 -10.68 18.97 23.86
C VAL A 28 -9.21 18.90 24.32
N GLY A 29 -8.82 19.68 25.34
CA GLY A 29 -7.52 19.58 26.01
C GLY A 29 -6.42 20.48 25.46
N PHE A 30 -6.75 21.58 24.75
CA PHE A 30 -5.76 22.60 24.44
C PHE A 30 -5.51 23.52 25.64
N GLU A 31 -4.25 23.77 25.93
CA GLU A 31 -3.80 24.75 26.90
C GLU A 31 -3.40 26.07 26.20
N SER A 32 -3.12 27.10 26.99
CA SER A 32 -2.82 28.43 26.43
C SER A 32 -1.59 28.42 25.52
N ASP A 33 -0.56 27.70 25.90
CA ASP A 33 0.69 27.59 25.15
C ASP A 33 0.55 26.78 23.84
N ASP A 34 -0.51 25.97 23.73
CA ASP A 34 -0.76 25.16 22.51
C ASP A 34 -1.20 26.02 21.34
N PHE A 35 -1.81 27.19 21.62
CA PHE A 35 -2.22 28.12 20.56
C PHE A 35 -1.04 28.79 19.85
N ASP A 36 0.16 28.76 20.44
CA ASP A 36 1.39 29.29 19.84
C ASP A 36 2.18 28.23 19.06
N LYS A 37 1.76 26.96 19.11
CA LYS A 37 2.40 25.83 18.39
C LYS A 37 1.75 25.58 17.03
N PRO A 38 2.51 25.11 16.02
CA PRO A 38 1.89 24.55 14.82
C PRO A 38 0.99 23.35 15.19
N GLN A 39 -0.20 23.30 14.61
CA GLN A 39 -1.15 22.21 14.83
C GLN A 39 -0.97 21.15 13.76
N VAL A 40 -0.85 19.89 14.18
CA VAL A 40 -0.62 18.75 13.29
C VAL A 40 -1.77 17.76 13.41
N GLY A 41 -2.48 17.54 12.31
CA GLY A 41 -3.48 16.50 12.21
C GLY A 41 -2.82 15.13 12.09
N ILE A 42 -3.29 14.15 12.87
CA ILE A 42 -2.90 12.75 12.75
C ILE A 42 -4.13 11.98 12.28
N ALA A 43 -4.15 11.66 10.99
CA ALA A 43 -5.24 10.92 10.37
C ALA A 43 -5.02 9.41 10.60
N SER A 44 -5.81 8.82 11.46
CA SER A 44 -5.78 7.40 11.80
C SER A 44 -6.82 6.65 10.96
N THR A 45 -6.41 5.58 10.32
CA THR A 45 -7.31 4.62 9.67
C THR A 45 -7.68 3.45 10.58
N TRP A 46 -7.63 3.65 11.90
CA TRP A 46 -7.98 2.65 12.88
C TRP A 46 -9.40 2.11 12.68
N SER A 47 -9.53 0.80 12.83
CA SER A 47 -10.83 0.14 12.85
C SER A 47 -10.72 -1.20 13.55
N MET A 48 -11.59 -1.46 14.52
CA MET A 48 -11.60 -2.71 15.27
C MET A 48 -11.93 -3.93 14.40
N VAL A 49 -12.67 -3.75 13.29
CA VAL A 49 -13.10 -4.85 12.41
C VAL A 49 -12.01 -5.29 11.42
N THR A 50 -10.96 -4.47 11.23
CA THR A 50 -9.95 -4.70 10.19
C THR A 50 -8.63 -5.15 10.82
N PRO A 51 -8.16 -6.38 10.67
CA PRO A 51 -6.87 -6.84 11.23
C PRO A 51 -5.71 -5.92 10.87
N CYS A 52 -5.67 -5.41 9.64
CA CYS A 52 -4.63 -4.50 9.17
C CYS A 52 -4.59 -3.16 9.94
N ASN A 53 -5.69 -2.77 10.61
CA ASN A 53 -5.87 -1.44 11.16
C ASN A 53 -6.21 -1.42 12.67
N MET A 54 -6.48 -2.57 13.30
CA MET A 54 -6.98 -2.63 14.68
C MET A 54 -5.98 -2.15 15.75
N HIS A 55 -4.70 -2.01 15.41
CA HIS A 55 -3.62 -1.54 16.29
C HIS A 55 -3.16 -0.10 15.99
N ILE A 56 -3.71 0.53 14.94
CA ILE A 56 -3.28 1.86 14.48
C ILE A 56 -3.57 2.96 15.51
N ASP A 57 -4.53 2.77 16.40
CA ASP A 57 -4.76 3.66 17.56
C ASP A 57 -3.48 3.86 18.40
N LYS A 58 -2.78 2.77 18.72
CA LYS A 58 -1.51 2.82 19.47
C LYS A 58 -0.38 3.48 18.68
N LEU A 59 -0.34 3.27 17.38
CA LEU A 59 0.63 3.96 16.52
C LEU A 59 0.33 5.46 16.46
N ALA A 60 -0.95 5.85 16.41
CA ALA A 60 -1.37 7.25 16.43
C ALA A 60 -0.98 7.96 17.75
N GLU A 61 -1.10 7.27 18.88
CA GLU A 61 -0.62 7.75 20.19
C GLU A 61 0.90 7.98 20.18
N SER A 62 1.69 7.03 19.65
CA SER A 62 3.15 7.18 19.53
C SER A 62 3.55 8.31 18.58
N VAL A 63 2.83 8.48 17.46
CA VAL A 63 3.02 9.62 16.55
C VAL A 63 2.73 10.93 17.28
N ALA A 64 1.63 10.99 18.05
CA ALA A 64 1.26 12.19 18.81
C ALA A 64 2.30 12.55 19.86
N GLU A 65 2.84 11.55 20.56
CA GLU A 65 3.94 11.75 21.53
C GLU A 65 5.17 12.36 20.84
N GLY A 66 5.60 11.79 19.72
CA GLY A 66 6.73 12.30 18.93
C GLY A 66 6.50 13.72 18.41
N ALA A 67 5.31 14.01 17.89
CA ALA A 67 4.94 15.33 17.37
C ALA A 67 4.92 16.37 18.51
N ASN A 68 4.34 16.04 19.65
CA ASN A 68 4.33 16.91 20.81
C ASN A 68 5.76 17.20 21.32
N ALA A 69 6.61 16.18 21.38
CA ALA A 69 8.03 16.33 21.77
C ALA A 69 8.82 17.23 20.81
N SER A 70 8.40 17.32 19.54
CA SER A 70 9.01 18.21 18.55
C SER A 70 8.55 19.68 18.63
N GLY A 71 7.60 19.99 19.54
CA GLY A 71 7.08 21.35 19.74
C GLY A 71 5.87 21.68 18.87
N THR A 72 5.17 20.70 18.34
CA THR A 72 3.87 20.87 17.67
C THR A 72 2.71 20.51 18.62
N LYS A 73 1.48 20.87 18.26
CA LYS A 73 0.26 20.38 18.92
C LYS A 73 -0.39 19.31 18.04
N PRO A 74 -0.27 18.03 18.39
CA PRO A 74 -0.92 16.95 17.65
C PRO A 74 -2.40 16.85 17.97
N VAL A 75 -3.19 16.49 16.96
CA VAL A 75 -4.63 16.20 17.08
C VAL A 75 -4.95 14.94 16.29
N ILE A 76 -5.31 13.87 16.99
CA ILE A 76 -5.71 12.61 16.36
C ILE A 76 -7.16 12.70 15.91
N PHE A 77 -7.43 12.28 14.67
CA PHE A 77 -8.78 12.06 14.17
C PHE A 77 -8.81 10.78 13.33
N ASN A 78 -9.98 10.17 13.22
CA ASN A 78 -10.14 8.94 12.46
C ASN A 78 -10.82 9.20 11.12
N THR A 79 -10.43 8.42 10.12
CA THR A 79 -11.16 8.20 8.88
C THR A 79 -11.63 6.75 8.81
N ILE A 80 -12.45 6.43 7.81
CA ILE A 80 -12.96 5.06 7.62
C ILE A 80 -11.88 4.14 7.06
N THR A 81 -12.10 2.83 7.16
CA THR A 81 -11.37 1.79 6.42
C THR A 81 -12.29 0.63 6.09
N VAL A 82 -11.97 -0.08 5.00
CA VAL A 82 -12.62 -1.32 4.58
C VAL A 82 -11.55 -2.39 4.48
N SER A 83 -11.86 -3.61 4.92
CA SER A 83 -10.98 -4.77 4.77
C SER A 83 -11.32 -5.53 3.50
N ASP A 84 -10.43 -5.53 2.53
CA ASP A 84 -10.58 -6.30 1.31
C ASP A 84 -10.66 -7.79 1.59
N GLY A 85 -9.83 -8.31 2.51
CA GLY A 85 -9.84 -9.72 2.88
C GLY A 85 -11.18 -10.21 3.47
N ILE A 86 -11.92 -9.34 4.18
CA ILE A 86 -13.24 -9.67 4.73
C ILE A 86 -14.33 -9.58 3.66
N SER A 87 -14.25 -8.62 2.76
CA SER A 87 -15.26 -8.38 1.73
C SER A 87 -15.05 -9.20 0.46
N MET A 88 -13.89 -9.85 0.30
CA MET A 88 -13.52 -10.63 -0.89
C MET A 88 -14.56 -11.68 -1.24
N GLY A 89 -14.90 -11.79 -2.53
CA GLY A 89 -15.93 -12.71 -3.02
C GLY A 89 -17.38 -12.36 -2.67
N THR A 90 -17.62 -11.19 -2.07
CA THR A 90 -18.97 -10.73 -1.70
C THR A 90 -19.32 -9.40 -2.39
N LYS A 91 -20.60 -9.02 -2.32
CA LYS A 91 -21.06 -7.70 -2.80
C LYS A 91 -20.38 -6.54 -2.05
N GLY A 92 -19.88 -6.79 -0.84
CA GLY A 92 -19.11 -5.82 -0.03
C GLY A 92 -17.81 -5.36 -0.71
N MET A 93 -17.22 -6.20 -1.57
CA MET A 93 -16.00 -5.85 -2.29
C MET A 93 -16.15 -4.63 -3.23
N ARG A 94 -17.36 -4.31 -3.66
CA ARG A 94 -17.66 -3.10 -4.45
C ARG A 94 -17.37 -1.80 -3.69
N TYR A 95 -17.33 -1.83 -2.36
CA TYR A 95 -17.00 -0.67 -1.52
C TYR A 95 -15.49 -0.47 -1.35
N SER A 96 -14.67 -1.45 -1.72
CA SER A 96 -13.22 -1.43 -1.52
C SER A 96 -12.56 -0.23 -2.23
N LEU A 97 -12.61 -0.16 -3.56
CA LEU A 97 -11.99 0.94 -4.31
C LEU A 97 -12.65 2.30 -4.00
N VAL A 98 -13.97 2.34 -3.83
CA VAL A 98 -14.71 3.55 -3.46
C VAL A 98 -14.23 4.13 -2.13
N SER A 99 -13.84 3.28 -1.18
CA SER A 99 -13.32 3.73 0.12
C SER A 99 -12.06 4.57 -0.03
N ARG A 100 -11.23 4.35 -1.04
CA ARG A 100 -10.02 5.14 -1.32
C ARG A 100 -10.36 6.63 -1.48
N GLU A 101 -11.36 6.95 -2.30
CA GLU A 101 -11.79 8.33 -2.53
C GLU A 101 -12.41 8.93 -1.26
N VAL A 102 -13.32 8.20 -0.61
CA VAL A 102 -13.99 8.66 0.62
C VAL A 102 -12.97 8.95 1.74
N ILE A 103 -11.95 8.11 1.89
CA ILE A 103 -10.86 8.31 2.86
C ILE A 103 -10.09 9.58 2.53
N ALA A 104 -9.67 9.75 1.27
CA ALA A 104 -8.95 10.95 0.84
C ALA A 104 -9.77 12.21 1.08
N ASP A 105 -11.04 12.23 0.70
CA ASP A 105 -11.97 13.34 0.89
C ASP A 105 -12.19 13.66 2.37
N SER A 106 -12.31 12.63 3.22
CA SER A 106 -12.52 12.83 4.66
C SER A 106 -11.29 13.45 5.33
N ILE A 107 -10.08 13.01 4.97
CA ILE A 107 -8.83 13.58 5.50
C ILE A 107 -8.68 15.02 5.03
N GLU A 108 -8.89 15.31 3.75
CA GLU A 108 -8.83 16.65 3.18
C GLU A 108 -9.82 17.59 3.88
N THR A 109 -11.06 17.12 4.10
CA THR A 109 -12.13 17.89 4.76
C THR A 109 -11.75 18.26 6.19
N VAL A 110 -11.25 17.31 6.98
CA VAL A 110 -10.89 17.57 8.38
C VAL A 110 -9.68 18.49 8.46
N VAL A 111 -8.62 18.20 7.70
CA VAL A 111 -7.38 19.00 7.73
C VAL A 111 -7.62 20.42 7.22
N GLY A 112 -8.43 20.58 6.17
CA GLY A 112 -8.83 21.88 5.63
C GLY A 112 -9.69 22.66 6.62
N GLY A 113 -10.76 22.04 7.12
CA GLY A 113 -11.72 22.67 8.02
C GLY A 113 -11.17 23.03 9.40
N GLN A 114 -10.23 22.24 9.93
CA GLN A 114 -9.60 22.50 11.23
C GLN A 114 -8.29 23.31 11.13
N GLY A 115 -7.83 23.63 9.93
CA GLY A 115 -6.67 24.49 9.72
C GLY A 115 -5.34 23.93 10.24
N PHE A 116 -5.09 22.61 10.10
CA PHE A 116 -3.83 22.01 10.54
C PHE A 116 -2.66 22.46 9.64
N ASP A 117 -1.51 22.77 10.24
CA ASP A 117 -0.29 23.21 9.56
C ASP A 117 0.51 22.05 8.95
N GLY A 118 0.37 20.86 9.51
CA GLY A 118 0.98 19.63 9.05
C GLY A 118 0.04 18.45 9.19
N LEU A 119 0.39 17.34 8.53
CA LEU A 119 -0.41 16.12 8.51
C LEU A 119 0.48 14.89 8.64
N ILE A 120 0.12 13.98 9.54
CA ILE A 120 0.67 12.63 9.56
C ILE A 120 -0.48 11.67 9.33
N THR A 121 -0.35 10.76 8.37
CA THR A 121 -1.38 9.77 8.10
C THR A 121 -0.85 8.38 8.42
N ILE A 122 -1.71 7.52 8.96
CA ILE A 122 -1.35 6.15 9.30
C ILE A 122 -2.30 5.22 8.58
N GLY A 123 -1.77 4.37 7.70
CA GLY A 123 -2.53 3.43 6.89
C GLY A 123 -1.97 2.02 6.97
N GLY A 124 -2.84 1.00 6.89
CA GLY A 124 -2.46 -0.40 7.01
C GLY A 124 -3.13 -1.35 6.02
N CYS A 125 -4.06 -0.88 5.18
CA CYS A 125 -4.79 -1.72 4.24
C CYS A 125 -4.71 -1.17 2.81
N ASP A 126 -5.06 -2.00 1.85
CA ASP A 126 -4.83 -1.81 0.42
C ASP A 126 -5.29 -0.46 -0.13
N LYS A 127 -6.48 0.01 0.24
CA LYS A 127 -7.07 1.23 -0.30
C LYS A 127 -6.81 2.47 0.57
N ASN A 128 -6.63 2.29 1.88
CA ASN A 128 -6.44 3.45 2.77
C ASN A 128 -5.03 4.07 2.65
N MET A 129 -4.00 3.29 2.31
CA MET A 129 -2.65 3.84 2.13
C MET A 129 -2.55 4.78 0.92
N PRO A 130 -2.95 4.38 -0.31
CA PRO A 130 -2.96 5.33 -1.41
C PRO A 130 -3.90 6.52 -1.16
N ALA A 131 -5.03 6.33 -0.48
CA ALA A 131 -5.94 7.42 -0.09
C ALA A 131 -5.26 8.45 0.81
N CYS A 132 -4.48 8.00 1.80
CA CYS A 132 -3.69 8.87 2.66
C CYS A 132 -2.74 9.76 1.85
N VAL A 133 -2.00 9.16 0.91
CA VAL A 133 -1.04 9.92 0.08
C VAL A 133 -1.75 10.83 -0.92
N MET A 134 -2.91 10.41 -1.47
CA MET A 134 -3.75 11.29 -2.29
C MET A 134 -4.19 12.54 -1.53
N ALA A 135 -4.66 12.38 -0.28
CA ALA A 135 -5.03 13.52 0.57
C ALA A 135 -3.85 14.45 0.86
N MET A 136 -2.66 13.88 1.14
CA MET A 136 -1.43 14.66 1.30
C MET A 136 -1.10 15.48 0.06
N ALA A 137 -1.19 14.87 -1.13
CA ALA A 137 -0.92 15.52 -2.40
C ALA A 137 -1.92 16.67 -2.69
N ARG A 138 -3.22 16.45 -2.41
CA ARG A 138 -4.28 17.47 -2.58
C ARG A 138 -4.03 18.68 -1.66
N LEU A 139 -3.86 18.42 -0.37
CA LEU A 139 -3.63 19.44 0.65
C LEU A 139 -2.31 20.20 0.46
N ASN A 140 -1.28 19.50 0.02
CA ASN A 140 0.07 20.00 -0.17
C ASN A 140 0.59 20.81 1.05
N ARG A 141 0.39 20.26 2.24
CA ARG A 141 0.92 20.73 3.52
C ARG A 141 2.01 19.78 3.99
N PRO A 142 3.02 20.22 4.78
CA PRO A 142 4.04 19.32 5.32
C PRO A 142 3.43 18.03 5.86
N SER A 143 3.86 16.87 5.35
CA SER A 143 3.18 15.60 5.64
C SER A 143 4.14 14.43 5.66
N ILE A 144 3.82 13.41 6.49
CA ILE A 144 4.53 12.14 6.60
C ILE A 144 3.52 11.00 6.61
N PHE A 145 3.78 9.95 5.84
CA PHE A 145 3.02 8.71 5.89
C PHE A 145 3.68 7.71 6.84
N VAL A 146 2.89 6.99 7.63
CA VAL A 146 3.31 5.88 8.49
C VAL A 146 2.55 4.62 8.09
N TYR A 147 3.29 3.56 7.81
CA TYR A 147 2.71 2.26 7.54
C TYR A 147 2.33 1.54 8.83
N GLY A 148 1.16 0.90 8.87
CA GLY A 148 0.71 0.12 10.02
C GLY A 148 1.54 -1.13 10.32
N GLY A 149 2.29 -1.63 9.33
CA GLY A 149 3.17 -2.78 9.46
C GLY A 149 2.56 -4.10 9.01
N SER A 150 3.45 -5.07 8.74
CA SER A 150 3.08 -6.41 8.27
C SER A 150 2.66 -7.32 9.42
N ILE A 151 1.72 -8.23 9.14
CA ILE A 151 1.32 -9.28 10.09
C ILE A 151 2.45 -10.30 10.26
N ARG A 152 2.53 -10.90 11.44
CA ARG A 152 3.33 -12.11 11.65
C ARG A 152 2.73 -13.28 10.89
N PRO A 153 3.54 -14.23 10.40
CA PRO A 153 3.02 -15.41 9.74
C PRO A 153 2.17 -16.26 10.69
N GLY A 154 1.17 -16.91 10.15
CA GLY A 154 0.43 -17.96 10.85
C GLY A 154 1.25 -19.25 11.03
N ALA A 155 0.64 -20.23 11.68
CA ALA A 155 1.26 -21.53 11.86
C ALA A 155 1.71 -22.13 10.52
N ASN A 156 2.88 -22.76 10.47
CA ASN A 156 3.46 -23.32 9.25
C ASN A 156 3.62 -22.30 8.09
N ARG A 157 3.87 -21.03 8.40
CA ARG A 157 4.03 -19.95 7.43
C ARG A 157 2.77 -19.71 6.58
N THR A 158 1.58 -19.97 7.15
CA THR A 158 0.30 -19.67 6.50
C THR A 158 -0.02 -18.17 6.55
N ASP A 159 -0.85 -17.74 5.62
CA ASP A 159 -1.38 -16.38 5.50
C ASP A 159 -2.82 -16.42 4.93
N VAL A 160 -3.41 -15.28 4.62
CA VAL A 160 -4.78 -15.20 4.07
C VAL A 160 -4.90 -15.96 2.74
N VAL A 161 -3.89 -15.95 1.89
CA VAL A 161 -3.92 -16.66 0.60
C VAL A 161 -3.95 -18.18 0.82
N SER A 162 -3.24 -18.68 1.84
CA SER A 162 -3.31 -20.09 2.24
C SER A 162 -4.73 -20.54 2.58
N VAL A 163 -5.56 -19.64 3.15
CA VAL A 163 -6.98 -19.96 3.44
C VAL A 163 -7.79 -20.02 2.14
N PHE A 164 -7.59 -19.08 1.20
CA PHE A 164 -8.27 -19.13 -0.10
C PHE A 164 -7.92 -20.39 -0.90
N GLU A 165 -6.64 -20.79 -0.89
CA GLU A 165 -6.19 -22.04 -1.52
C GLU A 165 -6.82 -23.27 -0.84
N ALA A 166 -6.93 -23.26 0.50
CA ALA A 166 -7.55 -24.33 1.27
C ALA A 166 -9.03 -24.51 0.93
N VAL A 167 -9.78 -23.40 0.69
CA VAL A 167 -11.17 -23.47 0.20
C VAL A 167 -11.25 -24.18 -1.15
N GLY A 168 -10.33 -23.88 -2.08
CA GLY A 168 -10.24 -24.59 -3.37
C GLY A 168 -10.03 -26.09 -3.19
N LYS A 169 -9.04 -26.50 -2.40
CA LYS A 169 -8.73 -27.92 -2.11
C LYS A 169 -9.87 -28.63 -1.41
N HIS A 170 -10.55 -27.96 -0.49
CA HIS A 170 -11.72 -28.51 0.20
C HIS A 170 -12.86 -28.77 -0.78
N SER A 171 -13.12 -27.85 -1.72
CA SER A 171 -14.18 -28.04 -2.74
C SER A 171 -13.97 -29.24 -3.65
N GLU A 172 -12.71 -29.69 -3.77
CA GLU A 172 -12.33 -30.90 -4.53
C GLU A 172 -12.30 -32.18 -3.67
N GLY A 173 -12.59 -32.08 -2.38
CA GLY A 173 -12.52 -33.19 -1.45
C GLY A 173 -11.11 -33.64 -1.07
N SER A 174 -10.09 -32.87 -1.42
CA SER A 174 -8.67 -33.14 -1.08
C SER A 174 -8.25 -32.60 0.28
N LEU A 175 -9.13 -31.84 0.96
CA LEU A 175 -8.95 -31.30 2.29
C LEU A 175 -10.21 -31.53 3.12
N SER A 176 -10.10 -32.02 4.35
CA SER A 176 -11.22 -32.23 5.25
C SER A 176 -11.66 -30.94 5.95
N ASP A 177 -12.90 -30.93 6.51
CA ASP A 177 -13.43 -29.82 7.33
C ASP A 177 -12.52 -29.47 8.50
N VAL A 178 -11.91 -30.48 9.15
CA VAL A 178 -11.02 -30.29 10.28
C VAL A 178 -9.70 -29.62 9.86
N GLU A 179 -9.15 -30.01 8.74
CA GLU A 179 -7.93 -29.40 8.19
C GLU A 179 -8.18 -27.96 7.74
N LEU A 180 -9.32 -27.70 7.09
CA LEU A 180 -9.72 -26.35 6.69
C LEU A 180 -9.87 -25.44 7.93
N LEU A 181 -10.58 -25.90 8.98
CA LEU A 181 -10.74 -25.16 10.23
C LEU A 181 -9.39 -24.87 10.92
N ASN A 182 -8.44 -25.80 10.88
CA ASN A 182 -7.10 -25.61 11.43
C ASN A 182 -6.32 -24.52 10.68
N ILE A 183 -6.41 -24.50 9.35
CA ILE A 183 -5.78 -23.46 8.53
C ILE A 183 -6.44 -22.11 8.81
N GLU A 184 -7.77 -22.04 8.77
CA GLU A 184 -8.55 -20.82 9.04
C GLU A 184 -8.18 -20.21 10.40
N SER A 185 -8.19 -21.00 11.45
CA SER A 185 -7.99 -20.52 12.83
C SER A 185 -6.55 -20.09 13.15
N SER A 186 -5.57 -20.47 12.31
CA SER A 186 -4.15 -20.24 12.59
C SER A 186 -3.45 -19.31 11.59
N SER A 187 -4.10 -18.94 10.47
CA SER A 187 -3.44 -18.19 9.40
C SER A 187 -3.32 -16.68 9.66
N ILE A 188 -4.20 -16.11 10.49
CA ILE A 188 -4.22 -14.67 10.82
C ILE A 188 -4.06 -14.51 12.34
N PRO A 189 -2.81 -14.52 12.86
CA PRO A 189 -2.56 -14.62 14.28
C PRO A 189 -2.73 -13.31 15.07
N GLY A 190 -3.07 -12.20 14.40
CA GLY A 190 -3.23 -10.91 15.08
C GLY A 190 -3.24 -9.72 14.15
N PRO A 191 -2.87 -8.53 14.64
CA PRO A 191 -2.85 -7.30 13.85
C PRO A 191 -1.75 -7.28 12.78
N GLY A 192 -2.02 -6.55 11.71
CA GLY A 192 -1.07 -6.26 10.64
C GLY A 192 -1.63 -6.51 9.25
N SER A 193 -0.97 -5.96 8.26
CA SER A 193 -1.29 -6.15 6.85
C SER A 193 -0.81 -7.53 6.37
N CYS A 194 -1.42 -8.04 5.30
CA CYS A 194 -1.14 -9.38 4.75
C CYS A 194 0.36 -9.69 4.66
N GLY A 195 0.74 -10.97 4.95
CA GLY A 195 2.13 -11.38 5.13
C GLY A 195 2.98 -11.54 3.87
N GLY A 196 2.41 -11.43 2.66
CA GLY A 196 3.15 -11.47 1.39
C GLY A 196 3.34 -10.11 0.76
N MET A 197 4.00 -10.04 -0.39
CA MET A 197 4.11 -8.84 -1.23
C MET A 197 2.82 -8.63 -2.04
N TYR A 198 1.69 -8.63 -1.31
CA TYR A 198 0.37 -8.28 -1.80
C TYR A 198 0.22 -6.75 -1.84
N THR A 199 -0.99 -6.25 -2.09
CA THR A 199 -1.19 -4.81 -2.33
C THR A 199 -0.72 -3.94 -1.17
N ALA A 200 -0.98 -4.32 0.08
CA ALA A 200 -0.59 -3.53 1.25
C ALA A 200 0.93 -3.34 1.37
N ASN A 201 1.72 -4.42 1.36
CA ASN A 201 3.18 -4.32 1.43
C ASN A 201 3.78 -3.69 0.16
N THR A 202 3.17 -3.92 -1.02
CA THR A 202 3.55 -3.26 -2.27
C THR A 202 3.41 -1.75 -2.16
N MET A 203 2.25 -1.27 -1.69
CA MET A 203 2.02 0.18 -1.57
C MET A 203 2.86 0.82 -0.47
N ALA A 204 3.07 0.15 0.66
CA ALA A 204 3.97 0.64 1.70
C ALA A 204 5.40 0.82 1.16
N SER A 205 5.92 -0.17 0.43
CA SER A 205 7.24 -0.11 -0.21
C SER A 205 7.32 0.98 -1.29
N ALA A 206 6.25 1.13 -2.10
CA ALA A 206 6.16 2.19 -3.10
C ALA A 206 6.17 3.59 -2.47
N ILE A 207 5.43 3.79 -1.37
CA ILE A 207 5.36 5.08 -0.65
C ILE A 207 6.72 5.42 -0.01
N GLU A 208 7.45 4.43 0.50
CA GLU A 208 8.80 4.62 1.00
C GLU A 208 9.77 5.02 -0.13
N ALA A 209 9.73 4.30 -1.26
CA ALA A 209 10.54 4.62 -2.43
C ALA A 209 10.19 5.99 -3.06
N LEU A 210 8.92 6.40 -2.96
CA LEU A 210 8.44 7.74 -3.33
C LEU A 210 9.01 8.83 -2.41
N GLY A 211 9.52 8.48 -1.22
CA GLY A 211 10.05 9.41 -0.24
C GLY A 211 9.04 9.96 0.76
N MET A 212 7.80 9.45 0.80
CA MET A 212 6.72 9.96 1.66
C MET A 212 6.64 9.33 3.04
N SER A 213 7.44 8.29 3.33
CA SER A 213 7.63 7.72 4.66
C SER A 213 9.11 7.71 5.08
N LEU A 214 9.37 7.48 6.35
CA LEU A 214 10.74 7.34 6.85
C LEU A 214 11.40 6.08 6.27
N PRO A 215 12.74 6.05 6.12
CA PRO A 215 13.44 4.86 5.67
C PRO A 215 13.16 3.67 6.59
N ASN A 216 12.89 2.52 5.99
CA ASN A 216 12.51 1.26 6.63
C ASN A 216 11.13 1.25 7.32
N SER A 217 10.32 2.28 7.12
CA SER A 217 8.94 2.34 7.67
C SER A 217 8.03 1.25 7.08
N SER A 218 8.23 0.89 5.80
CA SER A 218 7.47 -0.17 5.13
C SER A 218 7.82 -1.58 5.60
N ALA A 219 8.97 -1.77 6.24
CA ALA A 219 9.52 -3.08 6.60
C ALA A 219 9.59 -3.26 8.12
N GLN A 220 8.44 -3.17 8.77
CA GLN A 220 8.26 -3.36 10.21
C GLN A 220 7.09 -4.31 10.46
N GLU A 221 7.21 -5.17 11.48
CA GLU A 221 6.06 -5.92 11.98
C GLU A 221 5.10 -4.99 12.74
N ALA A 222 3.80 -5.17 12.53
CA ALA A 222 2.73 -4.30 13.01
C ALA A 222 2.74 -4.03 14.53
N VAL A 223 3.08 -5.04 15.31
CA VAL A 223 3.07 -4.97 16.80
C VAL A 223 4.48 -5.06 17.40
N SER A 224 5.49 -4.60 16.66
CA SER A 224 6.86 -4.56 17.13
C SER A 224 7.20 -3.26 17.84
N GLU A 225 8.18 -3.30 18.75
CA GLU A 225 8.73 -2.09 19.37
C GLU A 225 9.37 -1.15 18.34
N SER A 226 9.97 -1.73 17.28
CA SER A 226 10.54 -0.95 16.18
C SER A 226 9.47 -0.15 15.42
N LYS A 227 8.25 -0.68 15.26
CA LYS A 227 7.13 0.04 14.64
C LYS A 227 6.62 1.19 15.52
N LEU A 228 6.55 1.00 16.82
CA LEU A 228 6.24 2.09 17.75
C LEU A 228 7.31 3.19 17.70
N GLN A 229 8.59 2.81 17.66
CA GLN A 229 9.69 3.77 17.54
C GLN A 229 9.67 4.50 16.18
N ASP A 230 9.36 3.82 15.09
CA ASP A 230 9.18 4.43 13.76
C ASP A 230 8.05 5.48 13.79
N SER A 231 6.93 5.15 14.42
CA SER A 231 5.79 6.06 14.61
C SER A 231 6.18 7.30 15.43
N LEU A 232 6.90 7.12 16.54
CA LEU A 232 7.44 8.22 17.35
C LEU A 232 8.38 9.11 16.51
N ASN A 233 9.28 8.50 15.74
CA ASN A 233 10.23 9.22 14.89
C ASN A 233 9.53 10.01 13.77
N ALA A 234 8.45 9.48 13.20
CA ALA A 234 7.63 10.19 12.23
C ALA A 234 7.00 11.45 12.86
N GLY A 235 6.45 11.31 14.08
CA GLY A 235 5.96 12.44 14.86
C GLY A 235 7.04 13.50 15.08
N GLN A 236 8.22 13.10 15.50
CA GLN A 236 9.36 14.02 15.73
C GLN A 236 9.83 14.72 14.45
N SER A 237 9.68 14.09 13.29
CA SER A 237 10.18 14.60 12.02
C SER A 237 9.30 15.68 11.41
N ILE A 238 8.01 15.77 11.79
CA ILE A 238 7.06 16.70 11.13
C ILE A 238 7.45 18.17 11.30
N MET A 239 8.00 18.55 12.45
CA MET A 239 8.41 19.94 12.71
C MET A 239 9.49 20.41 11.73
N ARG A 240 10.42 19.53 11.36
CA ARG A 240 11.47 19.82 10.35
C ARG A 240 10.86 20.15 8.99
N LEU A 241 9.82 19.42 8.58
CA LEU A 241 9.12 19.69 7.31
C LEU A 241 8.39 21.02 7.35
N ILE A 242 7.75 21.34 8.48
CA ILE A 242 7.08 22.63 8.70
C ILE A 242 8.10 23.77 8.66
N GLU A 243 9.25 23.62 9.33
CA GLU A 243 10.31 24.64 9.37
C GLU A 243 10.94 24.91 8.01
N LYS A 244 11.12 23.87 7.20
CA LYS A 244 11.71 23.95 5.86
C LYS A 244 10.68 24.19 4.77
N ASP A 245 9.39 24.25 5.11
CA ASP A 245 8.24 24.32 4.18
C ASP A 245 8.27 23.22 3.09
N ILE A 246 8.78 22.02 3.44
CA ILE A 246 8.80 20.86 2.54
C ILE A 246 7.42 20.24 2.48
N LYS A 247 6.87 20.15 1.29
CA LYS A 247 5.50 19.69 1.03
C LYS A 247 5.48 18.41 0.18
N PRO A 248 4.38 17.66 0.17
CA PRO A 248 4.26 16.46 -0.64
C PRO A 248 4.62 16.65 -2.12
N ARG A 249 4.22 17.73 -2.77
CA ARG A 249 4.52 17.97 -4.19
C ARG A 249 5.99 18.34 -4.46
N ASP A 250 6.77 18.71 -3.44
CA ASP A 250 8.21 18.89 -3.56
C ASP A 250 8.95 17.54 -3.57
N ILE A 251 8.34 16.50 -2.98
CA ILE A 251 8.84 15.13 -2.89
C ILE A 251 8.30 14.27 -4.02
N MET A 252 7.00 14.35 -4.28
CA MET A 252 6.26 13.53 -5.25
C MET A 252 6.51 14.01 -6.70
N THR A 253 7.76 13.99 -7.13
CA THR A 253 8.19 14.35 -8.49
C THR A 253 7.96 13.18 -9.46
N LYS A 254 8.09 13.42 -10.76
CA LYS A 254 8.05 12.34 -11.78
C LYS A 254 9.10 11.29 -11.50
N SER A 255 10.36 11.67 -11.21
CA SER A 255 11.44 10.73 -10.88
C SER A 255 11.16 9.95 -9.60
N ALA A 256 10.56 10.57 -8.59
CA ALA A 256 10.16 9.86 -7.36
C ALA A 256 9.09 8.79 -7.63
N PHE A 257 8.10 9.08 -8.50
CA PHE A 257 7.15 8.05 -8.95
C PHE A 257 7.83 6.96 -9.77
N GLU A 258 8.80 7.28 -10.61
CA GLU A 258 9.58 6.28 -11.35
C GLU A 258 10.39 5.38 -10.41
N ASN A 259 10.96 5.93 -9.33
CA ASN A 259 11.58 5.13 -8.26
C ASN A 259 10.57 4.16 -7.62
N ALA A 260 9.37 4.65 -7.27
CA ALA A 260 8.32 3.81 -6.70
C ALA A 260 7.93 2.65 -7.64
N VAL A 261 7.74 2.92 -8.94
CA VAL A 261 7.46 1.90 -9.96
C VAL A 261 8.61 0.88 -10.04
N ALA A 262 9.86 1.34 -10.07
CA ALA A 262 11.02 0.44 -10.13
C ALA A 262 11.11 -0.48 -8.90
N VAL A 263 10.90 0.06 -7.70
CA VAL A 263 10.90 -0.74 -6.46
C VAL A 263 9.75 -1.76 -6.44
N VAL A 264 8.55 -1.37 -6.86
CA VAL A 264 7.41 -2.31 -7.02
C VAL A 264 7.78 -3.47 -7.95
N ILE A 265 8.43 -3.18 -9.07
CA ILE A 265 8.87 -4.20 -10.01
C ILE A 265 9.93 -5.11 -9.40
N ALA A 266 10.96 -4.56 -8.77
CA ALA A 266 12.03 -5.33 -8.15
C ALA A 266 11.53 -6.27 -7.06
N LEU A 267 10.47 -5.88 -6.34
CA LEU A 267 9.82 -6.68 -5.30
C LEU A 267 8.82 -7.73 -5.84
N GLY A 268 8.50 -7.74 -7.12
CA GLY A 268 7.44 -8.60 -7.66
C GLY A 268 6.04 -8.22 -7.15
N GLY A 269 5.79 -6.93 -6.97
CA GLY A 269 4.61 -6.38 -6.30
C GLY A 269 3.27 -6.61 -7.03
N SER A 270 2.20 -6.10 -6.43
CA SER A 270 0.83 -6.24 -6.91
C SER A 270 0.54 -5.37 -8.14
N THR A 271 -0.31 -5.86 -9.05
CA THR A 271 -0.88 -5.09 -10.17
C THR A 271 -1.64 -3.85 -9.71
N ASN A 272 -2.22 -3.87 -8.52
CA ASN A 272 -2.92 -2.74 -7.91
C ASN A 272 -2.03 -1.49 -7.77
N ALA A 273 -0.70 -1.66 -7.71
CA ALA A 273 0.22 -0.53 -7.67
C ALA A 273 0.11 0.36 -8.93
N VAL A 274 -0.20 -0.19 -10.09
CA VAL A 274 -0.40 0.58 -11.32
C VAL A 274 -1.57 1.55 -11.14
N LEU A 275 -2.73 1.03 -10.71
CA LEU A 275 -3.93 1.82 -10.44
C LEU A 275 -3.67 2.91 -9.38
N HIS A 276 -3.01 2.54 -8.28
CA HIS A 276 -2.83 3.44 -7.15
C HIS A 276 -1.76 4.50 -7.39
N LEU A 277 -0.63 4.16 -8.01
CA LEU A 277 0.42 5.12 -8.32
C LEU A 277 -0.05 6.16 -9.34
N ILE A 278 -0.84 5.75 -10.36
CA ILE A 278 -1.44 6.69 -11.32
C ILE A 278 -2.41 7.64 -10.59
N ALA A 279 -3.25 7.14 -9.69
CA ALA A 279 -4.17 7.99 -8.91
C ALA A 279 -3.41 8.96 -8.00
N MET A 280 -2.38 8.50 -7.29
CA MET A 280 -1.53 9.35 -6.45
C MET A 280 -0.78 10.41 -7.27
N ALA A 281 -0.26 10.05 -8.45
CA ALA A 281 0.41 10.97 -9.35
C ALA A 281 -0.54 12.04 -9.88
N HIS A 282 -1.78 11.65 -10.23
CA HIS A 282 -2.81 12.60 -10.65
C HIS A 282 -3.07 13.67 -9.57
N GLU A 283 -3.22 13.28 -8.31
CA GLU A 283 -3.42 14.22 -7.19
C GLU A 283 -2.18 15.09 -6.93
N ALA A 284 -0.99 14.54 -7.18
CA ALA A 284 0.26 15.31 -7.12
C ALA A 284 0.48 16.22 -8.34
N LYS A 285 -0.41 16.17 -9.36
CA LYS A 285 -0.31 16.87 -10.65
C LYS A 285 0.90 16.40 -11.49
N ILE A 286 1.22 15.12 -11.40
CA ILE A 286 2.26 14.46 -12.17
C ILE A 286 1.62 13.57 -13.24
N ASP A 287 2.09 13.69 -14.47
CA ASP A 287 1.70 12.82 -15.58
C ASP A 287 2.46 11.49 -15.48
N LEU A 288 1.78 10.46 -14.97
CA LEU A 288 2.25 9.08 -14.90
C LEU A 288 1.29 8.19 -15.71
N SER A 289 1.79 7.58 -16.76
CA SER A 289 1.01 6.79 -17.71
C SER A 289 1.37 5.29 -17.67
N LEU A 290 0.56 4.45 -18.30
CA LEU A 290 0.87 3.03 -18.48
C LEU A 290 2.19 2.81 -19.23
N ASP A 291 2.52 3.68 -20.20
CA ASP A 291 3.78 3.61 -20.96
C ASP A 291 5.01 3.82 -20.09
N ASP A 292 4.89 4.60 -18.99
CA ASP A 292 5.99 4.74 -18.03
C ASP A 292 6.29 3.41 -17.32
N PHE A 293 5.26 2.65 -16.95
CA PHE A 293 5.44 1.31 -16.35
C PHE A 293 6.13 0.36 -17.33
N GLU A 294 5.76 0.38 -18.60
CA GLU A 294 6.40 -0.43 -19.63
C GLU A 294 7.87 -0.01 -19.84
N ARG A 295 8.14 1.29 -19.91
CA ARG A 295 9.49 1.85 -20.08
C ARG A 295 10.42 1.49 -18.92
N ILE A 296 9.96 1.70 -17.69
CA ILE A 296 10.71 1.38 -16.46
C ILE A 296 10.88 -0.14 -16.37
N GLY A 297 9.83 -0.89 -16.68
CA GLY A 297 9.82 -2.34 -16.64
C GLY A 297 10.85 -3.02 -17.52
N LYS A 298 11.17 -2.44 -18.67
CA LYS A 298 12.20 -2.98 -19.60
C LYS A 298 13.61 -3.00 -19.01
N ARG A 299 13.90 -2.12 -18.04
CA ARG A 299 15.23 -1.98 -17.42
C ARG A 299 15.29 -2.52 -15.99
N THR A 300 14.16 -2.83 -15.38
CA THR A 300 14.07 -3.19 -13.96
C THR A 300 13.79 -4.67 -13.81
N PRO A 301 14.74 -5.45 -13.26
CA PRO A 301 14.55 -6.88 -13.01
C PRO A 301 13.67 -7.13 -11.78
N VAL A 302 13.05 -8.32 -11.72
CA VAL A 302 12.44 -8.84 -10.49
C VAL A 302 13.53 -9.52 -9.66
N LEU A 303 13.75 -9.04 -8.44
CA LEU A 303 14.81 -9.49 -7.56
C LEU A 303 14.31 -10.27 -6.35
N ALA A 304 13.11 -9.98 -5.85
CA ALA A 304 12.61 -10.54 -4.61
C ALA A 304 11.78 -11.81 -4.84
N ASP A 305 12.15 -12.90 -4.17
CA ASP A 305 11.45 -14.18 -4.17
C ASP A 305 10.31 -14.20 -3.13
N LEU A 306 9.40 -13.23 -3.20
CA LEU A 306 8.31 -13.03 -2.26
C LEU A 306 6.99 -13.59 -2.77
N ARG A 307 6.15 -14.13 -1.84
CA ARG A 307 4.77 -14.50 -2.16
C ARG A 307 3.98 -13.29 -2.68
N PRO A 308 3.04 -13.48 -3.63
CA PRO A 308 2.43 -14.76 -4.05
C PRO A 308 3.22 -15.50 -5.13
N SER A 309 4.11 -14.86 -5.87
CA SER A 309 4.84 -15.50 -6.99
C SER A 309 6.06 -16.29 -6.55
N GLY A 310 6.62 -15.95 -5.41
CA GLY A 310 7.81 -16.55 -4.81
C GLY A 310 7.53 -17.36 -3.54
N ASN A 311 8.60 -17.62 -2.77
CA ASN A 311 8.58 -18.56 -1.67
C ASN A 311 8.54 -17.92 -0.28
N TYR A 312 8.99 -16.66 -0.14
CA TYR A 312 9.21 -16.04 1.15
C TYR A 312 8.08 -15.05 1.52
N LEU A 313 7.88 -14.85 2.82
CA LEU A 313 6.94 -13.88 3.38
C LEU A 313 7.63 -12.52 3.63
N MET A 314 6.84 -11.48 3.81
CA MET A 314 7.36 -10.14 4.14
C MET A 314 8.11 -10.13 5.48
N SER A 315 7.69 -10.92 6.47
CA SER A 315 8.39 -11.05 7.75
C SER A 315 9.84 -11.53 7.59
N GLU A 316 10.09 -12.44 6.65
CA GLU A 316 11.45 -12.93 6.38
C GLU A 316 12.31 -11.87 5.68
N LEU A 317 11.72 -11.03 4.83
CA LEU A 317 12.41 -9.86 4.26
C LEU A 317 12.73 -8.81 5.35
N ILE A 318 11.82 -8.59 6.28
CA ILE A 318 12.02 -7.70 7.44
C ILE A 318 13.24 -8.16 8.26
N GLU A 319 13.34 -9.46 8.56
CA GLU A 319 14.45 -10.04 9.34
C GLU A 319 15.83 -9.79 8.71
N ILE A 320 15.94 -9.74 7.39
CA ILE A 320 17.21 -9.51 6.68
C ILE A 320 17.49 -8.02 6.41
N GLY A 321 16.60 -7.09 6.79
CA GLY A 321 16.81 -5.63 6.66
C GLY A 321 15.77 -4.87 5.84
N GLY A 322 14.71 -5.52 5.39
CA GLY A 322 13.61 -4.85 4.67
C GLY A 322 13.97 -4.40 3.26
N ILE A 323 13.38 -3.30 2.80
CA ILE A 323 13.56 -2.82 1.42
C ILE A 323 14.74 -1.83 1.25
N VAL A 324 15.26 -1.27 2.33
CA VAL A 324 16.34 -0.25 2.24
C VAL A 324 17.61 -0.79 1.60
N PRO A 325 18.10 -2.00 1.95
CA PRO A 325 19.26 -2.56 1.24
C PRO A 325 18.97 -2.88 -0.24
N LEU A 326 17.71 -3.24 -0.60
CA LEU A 326 17.32 -3.40 -2.00
C LEU A 326 17.41 -2.07 -2.76
N MET A 327 16.86 -1.00 -2.18
CA MET A 327 16.95 0.33 -2.79
C MET A 327 18.41 0.77 -2.97
N LYS A 328 19.32 0.42 -2.04
CA LYS A 328 20.74 0.68 -2.17
C LYS A 328 21.38 -0.08 -3.34
N ILE A 329 21.06 -1.36 -3.53
CA ILE A 329 21.46 -2.15 -4.71
C ILE A 329 20.94 -1.50 -6.00
N MET A 330 19.66 -1.08 -6.00
CA MET A 330 19.06 -0.44 -7.17
C MET A 330 19.69 0.91 -7.49
N LEU A 331 20.09 1.68 -6.49
CA LEU A 331 20.82 2.94 -6.66
C LEU A 331 22.19 2.70 -7.28
N GLU A 332 22.96 1.73 -6.79
CA GLU A 332 24.28 1.35 -7.32
C GLU A 332 24.22 0.86 -8.79
N LYS A 333 23.06 0.45 -9.26
CA LYS A 333 22.80 -0.02 -10.63
C LYS A 333 22.05 1.00 -11.50
N ASP A 334 21.92 2.24 -11.07
CA ASP A 334 21.20 3.31 -11.77
C ASP A 334 19.74 2.97 -12.11
N LEU A 335 19.11 2.11 -11.30
CA LEU A 335 17.68 1.71 -11.45
C LEU A 335 16.72 2.70 -10.78
N ILE A 336 17.20 3.45 -9.78
CA ILE A 336 16.48 4.52 -9.10
C ILE A 336 17.31 5.80 -9.05
N ASP A 337 16.64 6.95 -8.97
CA ASP A 337 17.25 8.28 -8.83
C ASP A 337 17.43 8.62 -7.34
N GLY A 338 18.66 8.59 -6.87
CA GLY A 338 19.02 8.90 -5.48
C GLY A 338 18.92 10.36 -5.09
N SER A 339 18.81 11.29 -6.04
CA SER A 339 18.75 12.73 -5.80
C SER A 339 17.39 13.22 -5.28
N GLN A 340 16.36 12.36 -5.32
CA GLN A 340 15.00 12.73 -4.95
C GLN A 340 14.88 13.02 -3.45
N LEU A 341 14.22 14.14 -3.13
CA LEU A 341 13.96 14.60 -1.76
C LEU A 341 12.97 13.65 -1.05
N THR A 342 13.11 13.51 0.26
CA THR A 342 12.22 12.70 1.09
C THR A 342 11.69 13.47 2.31
N VAL A 343 10.75 12.87 3.05
CA VAL A 343 10.22 13.41 4.32
C VAL A 343 11.27 13.57 5.43
N THR A 344 12.46 13.03 5.27
CA THR A 344 13.58 13.31 6.20
C THR A 344 14.22 14.68 5.97
N GLY A 345 13.85 15.36 4.88
CA GLY A 345 14.51 16.58 4.42
C GLY A 345 15.91 16.36 3.85
N LYS A 346 16.22 15.10 3.50
CA LYS A 346 17.41 14.60 2.82
C LYS A 346 17.01 13.87 1.54
N THR A 347 17.97 13.61 0.68
CA THR A 347 17.77 12.79 -0.52
C THR A 347 17.68 11.29 -0.20
N ILE A 348 17.22 10.49 -1.15
CA ILE A 348 17.23 9.03 -1.06
C ILE A 348 18.65 8.52 -0.85
N GLU A 349 19.61 8.98 -1.64
CA GLU A 349 21.03 8.58 -1.53
C GLU A 349 21.60 8.87 -0.14
N GLU A 350 21.37 10.07 0.40
CA GLU A 350 21.81 10.45 1.74
C GLU A 350 21.20 9.57 2.83
N ASN A 351 19.93 9.18 2.67
CA ASN A 351 19.24 8.27 3.60
C ASN A 351 19.82 6.85 3.52
N LEU A 352 20.08 6.34 2.32
CA LEU A 352 20.57 4.97 2.09
C LEU A 352 22.03 4.77 2.54
N ALA A 353 22.83 5.84 2.62
CA ALA A 353 24.26 5.77 2.89
C ALA A 353 24.61 5.05 4.21
N SER A 354 23.76 5.19 5.25
CA SER A 354 24.01 4.64 6.59
C SER A 354 23.57 3.18 6.76
N TYR A 355 22.87 2.59 5.80
CA TYR A 355 22.33 1.23 5.93
C TYR A 355 23.30 0.17 5.44
N SER A 356 23.35 -0.95 6.17
CA SER A 356 24.17 -2.11 5.80
C SER A 356 23.56 -2.87 4.61
N PRO A 357 24.39 -3.56 3.81
CA PRO A 357 23.88 -4.49 2.79
C PRO A 357 23.20 -5.69 3.43
N TYR A 358 22.47 -6.47 2.63
CA TYR A 358 21.93 -7.75 3.06
C TYR A 358 22.99 -8.74 3.54
N PRO A 359 22.64 -9.69 4.45
CA PRO A 359 23.52 -10.83 4.76
C PRO A 359 23.91 -11.60 3.49
N LYS A 360 25.18 -12.06 3.42
CA LYS A 360 25.73 -12.68 2.20
C LYS A 360 25.07 -14.00 1.79
N ASP A 361 24.49 -14.73 2.75
CA ASP A 361 23.89 -16.06 2.61
C ASP A 361 22.37 -16.03 2.46
N GLN A 362 21.75 -14.84 2.44
CA GLN A 362 20.32 -14.68 2.22
C GLN A 362 19.91 -15.13 0.80
N LYS A 363 18.65 -15.60 0.64
CA LYS A 363 18.11 -16.16 -0.59
C LYS A 363 16.79 -15.48 -1.03
N ILE A 364 16.42 -14.38 -0.37
CA ILE A 364 15.15 -13.70 -0.61
C ILE A 364 15.30 -12.68 -1.74
N ILE A 365 16.43 -11.96 -1.76
CA ILE A 365 16.74 -10.96 -2.80
C ILE A 365 17.88 -11.51 -3.67
N MET A 366 17.57 -11.72 -4.93
CA MET A 366 18.54 -12.18 -5.94
C MET A 366 19.46 -11.03 -6.36
N SER A 367 20.62 -11.39 -6.94
CA SER A 367 21.50 -10.38 -7.52
C SER A 367 20.94 -9.82 -8.82
N THR A 368 21.34 -8.62 -9.18
CA THR A 368 20.99 -8.02 -10.48
C THR A 368 21.60 -8.76 -11.67
N ASP A 369 22.65 -9.53 -11.43
CA ASP A 369 23.33 -10.32 -12.48
C ASP A 369 22.68 -11.70 -12.69
N ASP A 370 21.89 -12.18 -11.71
CA ASP A 370 21.10 -13.42 -11.75
C ASP A 370 19.73 -13.19 -11.11
N PRO A 371 18.86 -12.40 -11.74
CA PRO A 371 17.56 -12.04 -11.22
C PRO A 371 16.54 -13.17 -11.41
N ILE A 372 15.44 -13.16 -10.64
CA ILE A 372 14.29 -14.07 -10.86
C ILE A 372 13.74 -13.91 -12.27
N LYS A 373 13.65 -12.65 -12.73
CA LYS A 373 13.24 -12.27 -14.07
C LYS A 373 14.02 -11.04 -14.52
N PRO A 374 14.59 -11.02 -15.73
CA PRO A 374 15.46 -9.94 -16.18
C PRO A 374 14.74 -8.61 -16.44
N ASP A 375 13.42 -8.64 -16.51
CA ASP A 375 12.55 -7.50 -16.75
C ASP A 375 11.28 -7.57 -15.88
N SER A 376 10.38 -6.60 -16.00
CA SER A 376 9.17 -6.50 -15.20
C SER A 376 8.26 -7.73 -15.29
N HIS A 377 7.69 -8.09 -14.15
CA HIS A 377 6.55 -9.00 -14.05
C HIS A 377 5.21 -8.32 -14.38
N LEU A 378 5.18 -6.98 -14.36
CA LEU A 378 4.03 -6.18 -14.81
C LEU A 378 4.22 -5.85 -16.29
N ARG A 379 3.25 -6.24 -17.11
CA ARG A 379 3.24 -5.97 -18.55
C ARG A 379 2.01 -5.17 -18.92
N ILE A 380 2.20 -4.19 -19.78
CA ILE A 380 1.10 -3.45 -20.37
C ILE A 380 0.80 -4.06 -21.73
N LEU A 381 -0.43 -4.52 -21.92
CA LEU A 381 -0.88 -5.20 -23.13
C LEU A 381 -1.90 -4.33 -23.84
N TYR A 382 -1.75 -4.20 -25.15
CA TYR A 382 -2.65 -3.48 -26.03
C TYR A 382 -3.23 -4.41 -27.11
N GLY A 383 -4.50 -4.23 -27.44
CA GLY A 383 -5.16 -5.02 -28.48
C GLY A 383 -6.59 -4.57 -28.71
N ASN A 384 -7.28 -5.24 -29.62
CA ASN A 384 -8.68 -4.91 -29.96
C ASN A 384 -9.65 -5.19 -28.79
N LEU A 385 -9.29 -6.06 -27.84
CA LEU A 385 -10.07 -6.30 -26.62
C LEU A 385 -9.85 -5.20 -25.57
N SER A 386 -8.64 -4.66 -25.49
CA SER A 386 -8.26 -3.58 -24.56
C SER A 386 -7.41 -2.52 -25.28
N PRO A 387 -8.03 -1.64 -26.08
CA PRO A 387 -7.30 -0.66 -26.87
C PRO A 387 -6.63 0.43 -26.04
N GLU A 388 -7.15 0.71 -24.84
CA GLU A 388 -6.58 1.67 -23.88
C GLU A 388 -5.51 1.06 -22.97
N GLY A 389 -5.25 -0.24 -23.11
CA GLY A 389 -4.26 -0.98 -22.32
C GLY A 389 -4.87 -1.83 -21.21
N ALA A 390 -4.19 -2.92 -20.91
CA ALA A 390 -4.46 -3.80 -19.78
C ALA A 390 -3.17 -4.11 -19.04
N VAL A 391 -3.26 -4.38 -17.74
CA VAL A 391 -2.14 -4.78 -16.91
C VAL A 391 -2.14 -6.29 -16.76
N ALA A 392 -1.05 -6.95 -17.14
CA ALA A 392 -0.85 -8.37 -16.93
C ALA A 392 0.26 -8.61 -15.92
N LYS A 393 0.07 -9.59 -15.03
CA LYS A 393 1.12 -10.11 -14.15
C LYS A 393 1.70 -11.38 -14.76
N ILE A 394 2.97 -11.33 -15.14
CA ILE A 394 3.70 -12.42 -15.80
C ILE A 394 4.86 -12.85 -14.88
N SER A 395 4.69 -13.94 -14.18
CA SER A 395 5.71 -14.45 -13.23
C SER A 395 6.89 -15.13 -13.93
N GLY A 396 6.72 -15.45 -15.23
CA GLY A 396 7.71 -16.19 -16.04
C GLY A 396 7.43 -17.68 -16.16
N LYS A 397 6.38 -18.17 -15.52
CA LYS A 397 5.95 -19.57 -15.55
C LYS A 397 4.87 -19.83 -16.61
N GLU A 398 4.16 -18.78 -17.03
CA GLU A 398 2.95 -18.84 -17.87
C GLU A 398 3.26 -18.91 -19.39
N GLY A 399 4.51 -18.71 -19.79
CA GLY A 399 4.89 -18.58 -21.20
C GLY A 399 4.60 -17.19 -21.78
N LEU A 400 4.90 -17.00 -23.06
CA LEU A 400 4.78 -15.72 -23.77
C LEU A 400 3.49 -15.60 -24.62
N ARG A 401 2.74 -16.68 -24.75
CA ARG A 401 1.53 -16.73 -25.60
C ARG A 401 0.53 -17.71 -25.01
N PHE A 402 -0.72 -17.27 -24.96
CA PHE A 402 -1.86 -18.12 -24.67
C PHE A 402 -2.93 -17.92 -25.75
N GLU A 403 -3.58 -19.00 -26.17
CA GLU A 403 -4.67 -19.00 -27.15
C GLU A 403 -5.72 -20.01 -26.74
N GLY A 404 -6.98 -19.60 -26.67
CA GLY A 404 -8.05 -20.45 -26.20
C GLY A 404 -9.44 -19.90 -26.48
N LYS A 405 -10.47 -20.70 -26.17
CA LYS A 405 -11.86 -20.30 -26.30
C LYS A 405 -12.27 -19.42 -25.12
N ALA A 406 -12.92 -18.29 -25.39
CA ALA A 406 -13.45 -17.44 -24.35
C ALA A 406 -14.67 -18.07 -23.67
N LYS A 407 -14.62 -18.12 -22.34
CA LYS A 407 -15.73 -18.40 -21.44
C LYS A 407 -16.07 -17.10 -20.73
N VAL A 408 -17.18 -16.48 -21.10
CA VAL A 408 -17.53 -15.11 -20.67
C VAL A 408 -18.63 -15.17 -19.63
N TYR A 409 -18.38 -14.49 -18.50
CA TYR A 409 -19.32 -14.35 -17.39
C TYR A 409 -19.53 -12.87 -17.07
N ASP A 410 -20.78 -12.53 -16.71
CA ASP A 410 -21.20 -11.15 -16.44
C ASP A 410 -21.12 -10.77 -14.95
N SER A 411 -20.55 -11.64 -14.12
CA SER A 411 -20.27 -11.37 -12.71
C SER A 411 -19.27 -12.37 -12.14
N GLU A 412 -18.63 -11.99 -11.04
CA GLU A 412 -17.74 -12.88 -10.27
C GLU A 412 -18.49 -14.11 -9.77
N GLU A 413 -19.74 -13.93 -9.27
CA GLU A 413 -20.55 -15.02 -8.75
C GLU A 413 -20.87 -16.08 -9.82
N SER A 414 -21.20 -15.65 -11.03
CA SER A 414 -21.48 -16.58 -12.15
C SER A 414 -20.22 -17.29 -12.61
N ALA A 415 -19.09 -16.61 -12.64
CA ALA A 415 -17.80 -17.20 -12.96
C ALA A 415 -17.39 -18.25 -11.91
N MET A 416 -17.53 -17.93 -10.60
CA MET A 416 -17.25 -18.87 -9.52
C MET A 416 -18.13 -20.14 -9.64
N ALA A 417 -19.41 -20.00 -9.93
CA ALA A 417 -20.29 -21.14 -10.18
C ALA A 417 -19.78 -22.00 -11.34
N GLY A 418 -19.38 -21.39 -12.46
CA GLY A 418 -18.81 -22.08 -13.64
C GLY A 418 -17.48 -22.79 -13.32
N ILE A 419 -16.61 -22.16 -12.54
CA ILE A 419 -15.33 -22.78 -12.10
C ILE A 419 -15.64 -24.02 -11.22
N LEU A 420 -16.51 -23.86 -10.22
CA LEU A 420 -16.83 -24.93 -9.27
C LEU A 420 -17.57 -26.09 -9.94
N SER A 421 -18.42 -25.84 -10.94
CA SER A 421 -19.14 -26.87 -11.72
C SER A 421 -18.29 -27.52 -12.84
N ASN A 422 -17.00 -27.19 -12.94
CA ASN A 422 -16.08 -27.71 -13.97
C ASN A 422 -16.44 -27.30 -15.40
N GLU A 423 -17.10 -26.14 -15.59
CA GLU A 423 -17.35 -25.59 -16.93
C GLU A 423 -16.06 -25.00 -17.54
N ILE A 424 -15.14 -24.56 -16.70
CA ILE A 424 -13.81 -24.07 -17.12
C ILE A 424 -12.86 -25.25 -17.20
N GLN A 425 -12.20 -25.38 -18.35
CA GLN A 425 -11.29 -26.48 -18.66
C GLN A 425 -9.93 -25.97 -19.13
N GLU A 426 -8.94 -26.85 -19.19
CA GLU A 426 -7.64 -26.59 -19.78
C GLU A 426 -7.79 -26.01 -21.21
N GLY A 427 -7.10 -24.92 -21.52
CA GLY A 427 -7.13 -24.22 -22.78
C GLY A 427 -8.23 -23.17 -22.92
N ASP A 428 -9.06 -22.96 -21.91
CA ASP A 428 -10.05 -21.87 -21.92
C ASP A 428 -9.44 -20.52 -21.54
N VAL A 429 -10.08 -19.43 -22.00
CA VAL A 429 -9.84 -18.06 -21.55
C VAL A 429 -11.06 -17.62 -20.74
N LEU A 430 -10.93 -17.56 -19.43
CA LEU A 430 -11.99 -17.05 -18.56
C LEU A 430 -12.03 -15.53 -18.62
N ILE A 431 -13.20 -14.98 -18.94
CA ILE A 431 -13.44 -13.54 -18.98
C ILE A 431 -14.58 -13.19 -18.02
N ILE A 432 -14.29 -12.35 -17.04
CA ILE A 432 -15.30 -11.77 -16.15
C ILE A 432 -15.42 -10.28 -16.48
N ARG A 433 -16.63 -9.81 -16.77
CA ARG A 433 -16.91 -8.44 -17.17
C ARG A 433 -17.97 -7.78 -16.29
N TYR A 434 -18.08 -6.44 -16.38
CA TYR A 434 -19.00 -5.59 -15.61
C TYR A 434 -18.69 -5.56 -14.10
N GLU A 435 -17.46 -5.79 -13.73
CA GLU A 435 -16.97 -5.69 -12.34
C GLU A 435 -16.00 -4.52 -12.14
N GLY A 436 -15.65 -3.81 -13.22
CA GLY A 436 -14.82 -2.62 -13.19
C GLY A 436 -15.57 -1.35 -12.78
N PRO A 437 -14.85 -0.23 -12.58
CA PRO A 437 -15.42 1.02 -12.04
C PRO A 437 -16.46 1.68 -12.96
N ARG A 438 -16.46 1.38 -14.26
CA ARG A 438 -17.45 1.92 -15.21
C ARG A 438 -18.72 1.06 -15.31
N GLY A 439 -18.64 -0.22 -15.02
CA GLY A 439 -19.74 -1.18 -15.20
C GLY A 439 -20.47 -1.53 -13.90
N ALA A 440 -19.82 -1.37 -12.77
CA ALA A 440 -20.38 -1.64 -11.45
C ALA A 440 -19.88 -0.58 -10.45
N PRO A 441 -20.59 -0.33 -9.35
CA PRO A 441 -20.08 0.50 -8.29
C PRO A 441 -18.77 -0.10 -7.73
N GLY A 442 -17.68 0.66 -7.80
CA GLY A 442 -16.36 0.20 -7.39
C GLY A 442 -15.71 -0.79 -8.36
N MET A 443 -14.62 -1.39 -7.93
CA MET A 443 -13.84 -2.39 -8.66
C MET A 443 -13.56 -3.56 -7.73
N ARG A 444 -13.96 -4.76 -8.10
CA ARG A 444 -13.76 -5.96 -7.28
C ARG A 444 -12.41 -6.58 -7.59
N GLU A 445 -11.72 -7.07 -6.57
CA GLU A 445 -10.53 -7.89 -6.79
C GLU A 445 -10.92 -9.36 -6.99
N MET A 446 -10.27 -10.01 -7.94
CA MET A 446 -10.63 -11.36 -8.39
C MET A 446 -9.79 -12.46 -7.74
N LEU A 447 -9.50 -12.33 -6.44
CA LEU A 447 -8.74 -13.35 -5.71
C LEU A 447 -9.53 -14.66 -5.56
N GLY A 448 -10.85 -14.59 -5.39
CA GLY A 448 -11.71 -15.78 -5.31
C GLY A 448 -11.61 -16.66 -6.56
N PRO A 449 -11.95 -16.16 -7.76
CA PRO A 449 -11.84 -16.92 -9.02
C PRO A 449 -10.41 -17.40 -9.32
N THR A 450 -9.39 -16.57 -9.13
CA THR A 450 -8.00 -16.96 -9.38
C THR A 450 -7.53 -18.07 -8.44
N SER A 451 -7.87 -18.00 -7.16
CA SER A 451 -7.56 -19.05 -6.19
C SER A 451 -8.31 -20.37 -6.46
N ALA A 452 -9.57 -20.28 -6.89
CA ALA A 452 -10.34 -21.46 -7.28
C ALA A 452 -9.74 -22.17 -8.52
N ILE A 453 -9.30 -21.38 -9.54
CA ILE A 453 -8.58 -21.92 -10.70
C ILE A 453 -7.28 -22.62 -10.26
N MET A 454 -6.50 -21.97 -9.38
CA MET A 454 -5.27 -22.56 -8.83
C MET A 454 -5.55 -23.84 -8.05
N GLY A 455 -6.58 -23.83 -7.18
CA GLY A 455 -6.99 -25.00 -6.40
C GLY A 455 -7.37 -26.20 -7.26
N LYS A 456 -7.94 -25.96 -8.45
CA LYS A 456 -8.29 -27.00 -9.44
C LYS A 456 -7.11 -27.46 -10.31
N GLY A 457 -5.89 -26.97 -10.07
CA GLY A 457 -4.72 -27.31 -10.89
C GLY A 457 -4.76 -26.77 -12.32
N LEU A 458 -5.53 -25.69 -12.55
CA LEU A 458 -5.70 -25.05 -13.85
C LEU A 458 -4.92 -23.72 -13.98
N GLY A 459 -4.11 -23.38 -12.99
CA GLY A 459 -3.46 -22.07 -12.89
C GLY A 459 -2.50 -21.72 -14.05
N ASP A 460 -1.84 -22.72 -14.62
CA ASP A 460 -0.97 -22.62 -15.81
C ASP A 460 -1.65 -23.01 -17.12
N LYS A 461 -2.92 -23.37 -17.07
CA LYS A 461 -3.68 -23.96 -18.19
C LYS A 461 -4.86 -23.12 -18.65
N VAL A 462 -5.22 -22.09 -17.93
CA VAL A 462 -6.32 -21.17 -18.19
C VAL A 462 -5.82 -19.73 -18.12
N ALA A 463 -6.11 -18.95 -19.15
CA ALA A 463 -5.90 -17.50 -19.06
C ALA A 463 -7.11 -16.83 -18.42
N PHE A 464 -6.86 -15.77 -17.66
CA PHE A 464 -7.88 -15.04 -16.92
C PHE A 464 -7.84 -13.54 -17.25
N LEU A 465 -8.99 -12.97 -17.62
CA LEU A 465 -9.16 -11.55 -17.91
C LEU A 465 -10.37 -11.00 -17.18
N THR A 466 -10.28 -9.76 -16.72
CA THR A 466 -11.38 -9.03 -16.10
C THR A 466 -11.20 -7.51 -16.23
N ASP A 467 -12.29 -6.78 -16.14
CA ASP A 467 -12.31 -5.32 -15.96
C ASP A 467 -12.37 -4.91 -14.47
N GLY A 468 -12.40 -5.92 -13.61
CA GLY A 468 -12.38 -5.79 -12.15
C GLY A 468 -10.99 -5.93 -11.53
#